data_2064703e837a1a6c6e63e9d2d7de6b5f
#
_entry.id   2064703e837a1a6c6e63e9d2d7de6b5f
#
_cell.length_a   1.000
_cell.length_b   1.000
_cell.length_c   1.000
_cell.angle_alpha   90.00
_cell.angle_beta   90.00
_cell.angle_gamma   90.00
#
_symmetry.space_group_name_H-M   'P 1'
#
loop_
_entity.id
_entity.type
_entity.pdbx_description
1 polymer ?
#
loop_
_entity_poly.entity_id
_entity_poly.type
_entity_poly.pdbx_seq_one_letter_code
_entity_poly.pdbx_strand_id
1 'polypeptide(L)'
;MVGLGGKANRQYGSELAERGYVTLSPNYPLLAKYQPDITALGWESGTLKAVWDNIRGLDLLDALPYVKPGQYGAIGHSLGGHNSVYTAVFDKRIQAVVSSCGLDSYLDYYGGKDSHWQPERGWTQTLYMPKLRDYRGRLAEIPFDFHELVGALAPRQVLIIAPLHDANFRHDSVDRIAAAAGEVYKLYGEPARLRVEHPDCNHDFPDAMRELSYKLFDEVLKK
;
A
#
# COMPACT_ATOMS: atom_id res chain seq x y z
N MET A 1 0.79 -7.19 -13.84
CA MET A 1 1.70 -6.67 -12.82
C MET A 1 2.85 -7.61 -12.48
N VAL A 2 2.86 -8.79 -13.03
CA VAL A 2 3.98 -9.75 -12.92
C VAL A 2 5.08 -9.51 -13.96
N GLY A 3 5.00 -8.45 -14.75
CA GLY A 3 6.02 -8.09 -15.73
C GLY A 3 5.86 -8.70 -17.10
N LEU A 4 4.89 -9.57 -17.33
CA LEU A 4 4.65 -10.18 -18.64
C LEU A 4 3.37 -9.58 -19.24
N GLY A 5 3.50 -8.73 -20.26
CA GLY A 5 2.38 -8.13 -20.99
C GLY A 5 1.61 -7.04 -20.25
N GLY A 6 2.15 -6.50 -19.17
CA GLY A 6 1.58 -5.39 -18.43
C GLY A 6 1.87 -4.03 -19.06
N LYS A 7 1.29 -2.96 -18.48
CA LYS A 7 1.65 -1.59 -18.83
C LYS A 7 3.12 -1.32 -18.45
N ALA A 8 3.79 -0.44 -19.21
CA ALA A 8 5.05 0.15 -18.78
C ALA A 8 4.91 0.71 -17.35
N ASN A 9 5.98 0.78 -16.60
CA ASN A 9 6.03 1.25 -15.22
C ASN A 9 5.19 0.44 -14.20
N ARG A 10 4.82 -0.82 -14.54
CA ARG A 10 4.07 -1.74 -13.67
C ARG A 10 4.75 -3.11 -13.53
N GLN A 11 6.01 -3.21 -13.93
CA GLN A 11 6.72 -4.49 -14.00
C GLN A 11 7.64 -4.73 -12.79
N TYR A 12 7.44 -4.02 -11.70
CA TYR A 12 8.31 -4.09 -10.51
C TYR A 12 8.45 -5.51 -9.92
N GLY A 13 7.49 -6.39 -10.12
CA GLY A 13 7.61 -7.79 -9.71
C GLY A 13 8.71 -8.54 -10.48
N SER A 14 8.78 -8.39 -11.82
CA SER A 14 9.84 -9.01 -12.64
C SER A 14 11.17 -8.29 -12.47
N GLU A 15 11.17 -6.95 -12.40
CA GLU A 15 12.38 -6.15 -12.20
C GLU A 15 13.07 -6.51 -10.87
N LEU A 16 12.32 -6.77 -9.80
CA LEU A 16 12.86 -7.27 -8.53
C LEU A 16 13.35 -8.72 -8.64
N ALA A 17 12.66 -9.58 -9.38
CA ALA A 17 13.12 -10.95 -9.61
C ALA A 17 14.48 -10.98 -10.35
N GLU A 18 14.66 -10.13 -11.36
CA GLU A 18 15.95 -9.95 -12.05
C GLU A 18 17.06 -9.44 -11.12
N ARG A 19 16.70 -8.77 -10.02
CA ARG A 19 17.63 -8.30 -8.98
C ARG A 19 17.90 -9.37 -7.92
N GLY A 20 17.39 -10.59 -8.09
CA GLY A 20 17.63 -11.73 -7.20
C GLY A 20 16.66 -11.86 -6.03
N TYR A 21 15.53 -11.16 -6.06
CA TYR A 21 14.47 -11.38 -5.09
C TYR A 21 13.53 -12.52 -5.53
N VAL A 22 13.02 -13.25 -4.56
CA VAL A 22 11.82 -14.06 -4.77
C VAL A 22 10.61 -13.14 -4.65
N THR A 23 9.81 -13.03 -5.70
CA THR A 23 8.67 -12.14 -5.75
C THR A 23 7.36 -12.92 -5.78
N LEU A 24 6.38 -12.47 -5.00
CA LEU A 24 5.01 -12.96 -5.00
C LEU A 24 4.06 -11.83 -5.37
N SER A 25 3.30 -12.02 -6.43
CA SER A 25 2.29 -11.05 -6.91
C SER A 25 0.90 -11.68 -6.83
N PRO A 26 0.21 -11.59 -5.69
CA PRO A 26 -1.10 -12.18 -5.54
C PRO A 26 -2.16 -11.45 -6.37
N ASN A 27 -3.19 -12.18 -6.78
CA ASN A 27 -4.38 -11.55 -7.34
C ASN A 27 -5.16 -10.88 -6.23
N TYR A 28 -5.58 -9.64 -6.46
CA TYR A 28 -6.45 -8.96 -5.50
C TYR A 28 -7.91 -9.45 -5.66
N PRO A 29 -8.60 -9.79 -4.54
CA PRO A 29 -9.99 -10.26 -4.60
C PRO A 29 -10.91 -9.19 -5.17
N LEU A 30 -11.94 -9.62 -5.90
CA LEU A 30 -12.92 -8.78 -6.59
C LEU A 30 -12.30 -7.87 -7.68
N LEU A 31 -11.07 -8.16 -8.10
CA LEU A 31 -10.40 -7.45 -9.18
C LEU A 31 -10.08 -8.38 -10.36
N ALA A 32 -10.31 -7.91 -11.57
CA ALA A 32 -10.05 -8.63 -12.81
C ALA A 32 -10.69 -10.04 -12.83
N LYS A 33 -9.89 -11.10 -12.95
CA LYS A 33 -10.38 -12.47 -13.08
C LYS A 33 -10.59 -13.18 -11.72
N TYR A 34 -10.11 -12.61 -10.62
CA TYR A 34 -10.26 -13.20 -9.29
C TYR A 34 -11.49 -12.62 -8.60
N GLN A 35 -12.62 -13.33 -8.72
CA GLN A 35 -13.94 -12.92 -8.24
C GLN A 35 -14.48 -13.93 -7.21
N PRO A 36 -13.84 -14.05 -6.02
CA PRO A 36 -14.34 -14.93 -4.98
C PRO A 36 -15.64 -14.39 -4.38
N ASP A 37 -16.53 -15.28 -3.95
CA ASP A 37 -17.61 -14.90 -3.05
C ASP A 37 -17.02 -14.65 -1.65
N ILE A 38 -16.59 -13.41 -1.40
CA ILE A 38 -15.94 -13.09 -0.13
C ILE A 38 -16.89 -13.20 1.05
N THR A 39 -18.19 -12.99 0.84
CA THR A 39 -19.21 -13.12 1.90
C THR A 39 -19.37 -14.57 2.32
N ALA A 40 -19.46 -15.50 1.38
CA ALA A 40 -19.48 -16.94 1.68
C ALA A 40 -18.19 -17.41 2.39
N LEU A 41 -17.07 -16.71 2.17
CA LEU A 41 -15.80 -16.95 2.86
C LEU A 41 -15.68 -16.24 4.21
N GLY A 42 -16.74 -15.56 4.67
CA GLY A 42 -16.77 -14.85 5.95
C GLY A 42 -16.10 -13.46 5.94
N TRP A 43 -15.88 -12.86 4.76
CA TRP A 43 -15.28 -11.54 4.64
C TRP A 43 -16.31 -10.50 4.19
N GLU A 44 -16.18 -9.29 4.72
CA GLU A 44 -17.00 -8.14 4.32
C GLU A 44 -16.22 -7.12 3.47
N SER A 45 -14.90 -7.23 3.41
CA SER A 45 -13.99 -6.25 2.80
C SER A 45 -12.98 -6.93 1.88
N GLY A 46 -12.90 -6.48 0.64
CA GLY A 46 -11.87 -6.92 -0.31
C GLY A 46 -10.46 -6.58 0.18
N THR A 47 -10.27 -5.41 0.81
CA THR A 47 -8.97 -5.04 1.42
C THR A 47 -8.54 -6.03 2.50
N LEU A 48 -9.43 -6.40 3.43
CA LEU A 48 -9.09 -7.33 4.51
C LEU A 48 -8.88 -8.76 3.99
N LYS A 49 -9.69 -9.19 3.00
CA LYS A 49 -9.45 -10.47 2.32
C LYS A 49 -8.09 -10.51 1.64
N ALA A 50 -7.70 -9.41 0.95
CA ALA A 50 -6.38 -9.31 0.32
C ALA A 50 -5.25 -9.31 1.35
N VAL A 51 -5.41 -8.65 2.49
CA VAL A 51 -4.44 -8.71 3.61
C VAL A 51 -4.25 -10.16 4.07
N TRP A 52 -5.34 -10.90 4.28
CA TRP A 52 -5.28 -12.31 4.62
C TRP A 52 -4.52 -13.12 3.56
N ASP A 53 -4.86 -12.95 2.28
CA ASP A 53 -4.22 -13.67 1.19
C ASP A 53 -2.71 -13.37 1.12
N ASN A 54 -2.33 -12.11 1.33
CA ASN A 54 -0.93 -11.69 1.36
C ASN A 54 -0.18 -12.34 2.54
N ILE A 55 -0.78 -12.37 3.73
CA ILE A 55 -0.20 -13.03 4.91
C ILE A 55 -0.01 -14.51 4.65
N ARG A 56 -0.98 -15.20 4.06
CA ARG A 56 -0.82 -16.62 3.65
C ARG A 56 0.28 -16.77 2.58
N GLY A 57 0.42 -15.78 1.70
CA GLY A 57 1.54 -15.72 0.77
C GLY A 57 2.91 -15.62 1.45
N LEU A 58 3.01 -14.84 2.53
CA LEU A 58 4.24 -14.76 3.34
C LEU A 58 4.55 -16.10 4.04
N ASP A 59 3.53 -16.82 4.51
CA ASP A 59 3.73 -18.16 5.09
C ASP A 59 4.25 -19.15 4.04
N LEU A 60 3.76 -19.05 2.80
CA LEU A 60 4.30 -19.84 1.69
C LEU A 60 5.78 -19.50 1.44
N LEU A 61 6.13 -18.21 1.44
CA LEU A 61 7.52 -17.78 1.25
C LEU A 61 8.42 -18.27 2.38
N ASP A 62 7.96 -18.25 3.63
CA ASP A 62 8.71 -18.78 4.79
C ASP A 62 9.01 -20.28 4.67
N ALA A 63 8.16 -21.02 3.94
CA ALA A 63 8.33 -22.47 3.73
C ALA A 63 9.32 -22.82 2.60
N LEU A 64 9.77 -21.84 1.80
CA LEU A 64 10.67 -22.08 0.69
C LEU A 64 12.13 -22.10 1.15
N PRO A 65 12.90 -23.15 0.86
CA PRO A 65 14.26 -23.34 1.42
C PRO A 65 15.30 -22.33 0.92
N TYR A 66 14.97 -21.58 -0.14
CA TYR A 66 15.83 -20.57 -0.76
C TYR A 66 15.37 -19.13 -0.47
N VAL A 67 14.38 -18.96 0.40
CA VAL A 67 13.90 -17.65 0.86
C VAL A 67 14.37 -17.41 2.28
N LYS A 68 14.88 -16.21 2.55
CA LYS A 68 15.22 -15.77 3.91
C LYS A 68 13.92 -15.44 4.66
N PRO A 69 13.51 -16.22 5.66
CA PRO A 69 12.22 -16.04 6.30
C PRO A 69 12.17 -14.78 7.17
N GLY A 70 10.97 -14.22 7.33
CA GLY A 70 10.71 -13.12 8.25
C GLY A 70 11.27 -11.74 7.83
N GLN A 71 11.83 -11.61 6.63
CA GLN A 71 12.39 -10.36 6.11
C GLN A 71 11.87 -10.06 4.72
N TYR A 72 10.72 -9.39 4.64
CA TYR A 72 10.04 -9.11 3.39
C TYR A 72 9.92 -7.62 3.11
N GLY A 73 9.80 -7.27 1.83
CA GLY A 73 9.36 -5.97 1.36
C GLY A 73 7.97 -6.07 0.75
N ALA A 74 7.17 -5.04 0.94
CA ALA A 74 5.89 -4.87 0.24
C ALA A 74 5.97 -3.65 -0.66
N ILE A 75 5.63 -3.82 -1.94
CA ILE A 75 5.64 -2.77 -2.94
C ILE A 75 4.38 -2.82 -3.78
N GLY A 76 3.79 -1.67 -4.05
CA GLY A 76 2.63 -1.62 -4.90
C GLY A 76 2.34 -0.24 -5.44
N HIS A 77 1.54 -0.20 -6.50
CA HIS A 77 1.05 1.02 -7.10
C HIS A 77 -0.47 1.08 -7.01
N SER A 78 -1.02 2.27 -6.73
CA SER A 78 -2.45 2.51 -6.58
C SER A 78 -3.06 1.57 -5.54
N LEU A 79 -4.03 0.73 -5.89
CA LEU A 79 -4.56 -0.32 -5.01
C LEU A 79 -3.47 -1.20 -4.37
N GLY A 80 -2.40 -1.51 -5.11
CA GLY A 80 -1.27 -2.26 -4.58
C GLY A 80 -0.49 -1.47 -3.52
N GLY A 81 -0.33 -0.17 -3.69
CA GLY A 81 0.29 0.74 -2.71
C GLY A 81 -0.52 0.82 -1.43
N HIS A 82 -1.83 1.01 -1.56
CA HIS A 82 -2.80 0.96 -0.46
C HIS A 82 -2.68 -0.37 0.31
N ASN A 83 -2.77 -1.50 -0.40
CA ASN A 83 -2.78 -2.80 0.25
C ASN A 83 -1.41 -3.21 0.84
N SER A 84 -0.30 -2.68 0.31
CA SER A 84 1.04 -2.86 0.90
C SER A 84 1.11 -2.28 2.31
N VAL A 85 0.56 -1.08 2.53
CA VAL A 85 0.50 -0.46 3.85
C VAL A 85 -0.38 -1.28 4.78
N TYR A 86 -1.59 -1.63 4.38
CA TYR A 86 -2.49 -2.45 5.21
C TYR A 86 -1.86 -3.79 5.57
N THR A 87 -1.28 -4.51 4.61
CA THR A 87 -0.64 -5.80 4.90
C THR A 87 0.49 -5.65 5.91
N ALA A 88 1.33 -4.62 5.77
CA ALA A 88 2.45 -4.38 6.67
C ALA A 88 2.01 -4.01 8.10
N VAL A 89 0.85 -3.36 8.27
CA VAL A 89 0.28 -3.10 9.60
C VAL A 89 -0.03 -4.41 10.32
N PHE A 90 -0.56 -5.39 9.61
CA PHE A 90 -0.98 -6.68 10.19
C PHE A 90 0.12 -7.75 10.23
N ASP A 91 1.23 -7.57 9.48
CA ASP A 91 2.32 -8.53 9.48
C ASP A 91 3.70 -7.86 9.64
N LYS A 92 4.34 -8.14 10.77
CA LYS A 92 5.64 -7.56 11.15
C LYS A 92 6.82 -8.15 10.37
N ARG A 93 6.63 -9.22 9.60
CA ARG A 93 7.68 -9.77 8.72
C ARG A 93 8.01 -8.83 7.56
N ILE A 94 7.11 -7.90 7.23
CA ILE A 94 7.35 -6.85 6.24
C ILE A 94 8.19 -5.75 6.90
N GLN A 95 9.45 -5.61 6.47
CA GLN A 95 10.44 -4.69 7.03
C GLN A 95 10.58 -3.38 6.23
N ALA A 96 10.20 -3.40 4.96
CA ALA A 96 10.21 -2.23 4.09
C ALA A 96 8.92 -2.15 3.28
N VAL A 97 8.34 -0.95 3.18
CA VAL A 97 7.09 -0.71 2.47
C VAL A 97 7.29 0.39 1.43
N VAL A 98 6.85 0.13 0.22
CA VAL A 98 6.77 1.14 -0.85
C VAL A 98 5.33 1.27 -1.32
N SER A 99 4.76 2.45 -1.11
CA SER A 99 3.41 2.79 -1.56
C SER A 99 3.47 3.87 -2.64
N SER A 100 3.24 3.49 -3.89
CA SER A 100 3.13 4.43 -5.00
C SER A 100 1.67 4.73 -5.30
N CYS A 101 1.28 6.01 -5.24
CA CYS A 101 -0.08 6.47 -5.54
C CYS A 101 -1.16 5.69 -4.76
N GLY A 102 -0.92 5.37 -3.49
CA GLY A 102 -1.81 4.47 -2.73
C GLY A 102 -2.51 5.11 -1.54
N LEU A 103 -2.21 6.36 -1.22
CA LEU A 103 -2.66 7.03 0.00
C LEU A 103 -3.32 8.37 -0.30
N ASP A 104 -4.39 8.65 0.42
CA ASP A 104 -5.02 9.95 0.56
C ASP A 104 -5.83 9.94 1.87
N SER A 105 -5.79 11.01 2.66
CA SER A 105 -6.60 11.07 3.88
C SER A 105 -8.08 10.91 3.53
N TYR A 106 -8.83 10.22 4.36
CA TYR A 106 -10.28 10.09 4.19
C TYR A 106 -10.98 11.45 4.14
N LEU A 107 -10.44 12.45 4.86
CA LEU A 107 -10.96 13.81 4.85
C LEU A 107 -10.68 14.56 3.55
N ASP A 108 -9.60 14.22 2.88
CA ASP A 108 -9.15 14.90 1.66
C ASP A 108 -9.61 14.21 0.36
N TYR A 109 -9.87 12.90 0.41
CA TYR A 109 -10.22 12.09 -0.74
C TYR A 109 -11.41 12.68 -1.51
N TYR A 110 -11.15 13.12 -2.75
CA TYR A 110 -12.07 13.90 -3.58
C TYR A 110 -12.72 15.09 -2.83
N GLY A 111 -11.97 15.72 -1.92
CA GLY A 111 -12.42 16.85 -1.12
C GLY A 111 -13.49 16.49 -0.09
N GLY A 112 -13.55 15.25 0.37
CA GLY A 112 -14.53 14.76 1.34
C GLY A 112 -15.99 14.77 0.83
N LYS A 113 -16.20 14.89 -0.48
CA LYS A 113 -17.54 15.02 -1.06
C LYS A 113 -18.38 13.75 -0.82
N ASP A 114 -19.55 13.91 -0.25
CA ASP A 114 -20.52 12.85 0.05
C ASP A 114 -20.79 11.87 -1.10
N SER A 115 -20.73 12.34 -2.35
CA SER A 115 -20.94 11.50 -3.52
C SER A 115 -19.92 10.36 -3.66
N HIS A 116 -18.72 10.52 -3.11
CA HIS A 116 -17.64 9.50 -3.14
C HIS A 116 -17.69 8.54 -1.96
N TRP A 117 -18.58 8.83 -0.98
CA TRP A 117 -18.78 8.01 0.22
C TRP A 117 -20.13 7.27 0.22
N GLN A 118 -20.85 7.31 -0.88
CA GLN A 118 -22.05 6.49 -1.08
C GLN A 118 -21.66 5.00 -1.23
N PRO A 119 -22.57 4.06 -0.97
CA PRO A 119 -22.32 2.64 -1.20
C PRO A 119 -21.73 2.37 -2.59
N GLU A 120 -20.74 1.50 -2.68
CA GLU A 120 -20.05 1.12 -3.90
C GLU A 120 -19.39 2.31 -4.66
N ARG A 121 -18.92 3.32 -3.91
CA ARG A 121 -18.15 4.46 -4.44
C ARG A 121 -16.84 4.63 -3.69
N GLY A 122 -15.77 5.01 -4.42
CA GLY A 122 -14.47 5.26 -3.81
C GLY A 122 -14.05 4.15 -2.84
N TRP A 123 -13.66 4.52 -1.63
CA TRP A 123 -13.24 3.60 -0.59
C TRP A 123 -14.37 2.71 -0.02
N THR A 124 -15.63 3.07 -0.27
CA THR A 124 -16.79 2.33 0.27
C THR A 124 -17.22 1.14 -0.60
N GLN A 125 -16.54 0.87 -1.69
CA GLN A 125 -16.78 -0.32 -2.51
C GLN A 125 -16.46 -1.58 -1.71
N THR A 126 -17.21 -2.65 -1.97
CA THR A 126 -16.92 -3.98 -1.42
C THR A 126 -15.50 -4.44 -1.76
N LEU A 127 -14.97 -4.00 -2.91
CA LEU A 127 -13.57 -4.17 -3.31
C LEU A 127 -12.58 -3.62 -2.26
N TYR A 128 -12.97 -2.59 -1.50
CA TYR A 128 -12.13 -1.94 -0.48
C TYR A 128 -12.71 -2.16 0.93
N MET A 129 -13.30 -1.13 1.52
CA MET A 129 -13.74 -1.09 2.91
C MET A 129 -15.19 -0.57 3.01
N PRO A 130 -16.18 -1.41 2.68
CA PRO A 130 -17.59 -0.98 2.54
C PRO A 130 -18.18 -0.33 3.79
N LYS A 131 -17.72 -0.68 4.99
CA LYS A 131 -18.17 -0.06 6.24
C LYS A 131 -17.82 1.43 6.38
N LEU A 132 -16.88 1.94 5.60
CA LEU A 132 -16.58 3.38 5.60
C LEU A 132 -17.78 4.23 5.16
N ARG A 133 -18.73 3.67 4.39
CA ARG A 133 -19.99 4.34 4.04
C ARG A 133 -20.83 4.79 5.24
N ASP A 134 -20.67 4.11 6.39
CA ASP A 134 -21.43 4.41 7.60
C ASP A 134 -20.99 5.75 8.24
N TYR A 135 -19.83 6.26 7.81
CA TYR A 135 -19.28 7.56 8.21
C TYR A 135 -19.54 8.69 7.22
N ARG A 136 -20.34 8.45 6.18
CA ARG A 136 -20.70 9.51 5.22
C ARG A 136 -21.29 10.72 5.94
N GLY A 137 -20.80 11.92 5.63
CA GLY A 137 -21.17 13.17 6.30
C GLY A 137 -20.51 13.35 7.69
N ARG A 138 -19.73 12.39 8.15
CA ARG A 138 -19.06 12.38 9.46
C ARG A 138 -17.65 11.77 9.35
N LEU A 139 -16.91 12.11 8.30
CA LEU A 139 -15.62 11.48 7.99
C LEU A 139 -14.60 11.63 9.11
N ALA A 140 -14.69 12.71 9.90
CA ALA A 140 -13.82 12.92 11.06
C ALA A 140 -14.07 11.93 12.22
N GLU A 141 -15.14 11.15 12.16
CA GLU A 141 -15.45 10.10 13.15
C GLU A 141 -14.94 8.71 12.71
N ILE A 142 -14.33 8.60 11.53
CA ILE A 142 -13.65 7.36 11.13
C ILE A 142 -12.54 7.08 12.14
N PRO A 143 -12.50 5.88 12.76
CA PRO A 143 -11.63 5.62 13.91
C PRO A 143 -10.14 5.51 13.58
N PHE A 144 -9.76 5.63 12.32
CA PHE A 144 -8.38 5.64 11.83
C PHE A 144 -8.30 6.31 10.45
N ASP A 145 -7.11 6.77 10.10
CA ASP A 145 -6.78 7.25 8.74
C ASP A 145 -5.36 6.81 8.38
N PHE A 146 -4.88 7.17 7.21
CA PHE A 146 -3.57 6.73 6.74
C PHE A 146 -2.40 7.20 7.59
N HIS A 147 -2.52 8.31 8.31
CA HIS A 147 -1.44 8.75 9.22
C HIS A 147 -1.24 7.79 10.39
N GLU A 148 -2.31 7.19 10.94
CA GLU A 148 -2.18 6.14 11.95
C GLU A 148 -1.64 4.84 11.35
N LEU A 149 -2.11 4.46 10.16
CA LEU A 149 -1.60 3.26 9.49
C LEU A 149 -0.09 3.36 9.19
N VAL A 150 0.35 4.50 8.65
CA VAL A 150 1.77 4.76 8.39
C VAL A 150 2.57 4.88 9.69
N GLY A 151 2.03 5.56 10.70
CA GLY A 151 2.62 5.66 12.03
C GLY A 151 2.81 4.29 12.69
N ALA A 152 1.86 3.36 12.54
CA ALA A 152 1.95 2.00 13.05
C ALA A 152 3.05 1.16 12.37
N LEU A 153 3.62 1.61 11.26
CA LEU A 153 4.76 0.97 10.61
C LEU A 153 6.11 1.33 11.27
N ALA A 154 6.16 2.39 12.09
CA ALA A 154 7.40 2.81 12.74
C ALA A 154 7.98 1.68 13.64
N PRO A 155 9.29 1.48 13.66
CA PRO A 155 10.34 2.22 12.95
C PRO A 155 10.78 1.57 11.61
N ARG A 156 9.92 0.82 10.92
CA ARG A 156 10.23 0.15 9.65
C ARG A 156 10.42 1.18 8.52
N GLN A 157 11.14 0.79 7.47
CA GLN A 157 11.36 1.67 6.31
C GLN A 157 10.08 1.84 5.49
N VAL A 158 9.69 3.08 5.24
CA VAL A 158 8.53 3.41 4.40
C VAL A 158 8.91 4.48 3.36
N LEU A 159 8.62 4.19 2.12
CA LEU A 159 8.72 5.12 1.00
C LEU A 159 7.34 5.31 0.39
N ILE A 160 6.86 6.55 0.42
CA ILE A 160 5.60 6.96 -0.21
C ILE A 160 5.92 7.76 -1.46
N ILE A 161 5.32 7.39 -2.59
CA ILE A 161 5.46 8.11 -3.86
C ILE A 161 4.11 8.72 -4.18
N ALA A 162 4.06 10.04 -4.14
CA ALA A 162 2.87 10.85 -4.33
C ALA A 162 3.11 11.88 -5.44
N PRO A 163 2.80 11.55 -6.71
CA PRO A 163 3.04 12.41 -7.86
C PRO A 163 2.33 13.75 -7.75
N LEU A 164 2.96 14.80 -8.27
CA LEU A 164 2.44 16.17 -8.22
C LEU A 164 1.11 16.35 -8.95
N HIS A 165 0.85 15.54 -9.99
CA HIS A 165 -0.33 15.66 -10.86
C HIS A 165 -1.26 14.45 -10.78
N ASP A 166 -1.22 13.70 -9.68
CA ASP A 166 -2.14 12.57 -9.47
C ASP A 166 -3.58 13.09 -9.31
N ALA A 167 -4.46 12.67 -10.22
CA ALA A 167 -5.87 13.06 -10.20
C ALA A 167 -6.71 12.26 -9.18
N ASN A 168 -6.18 11.13 -8.66
CA ASN A 168 -6.88 10.29 -7.70
C ASN A 168 -6.52 10.63 -6.26
N PHE A 169 -5.23 10.92 -6.00
CA PHE A 169 -4.70 11.12 -4.66
C PHE A 169 -3.83 12.37 -4.61
N ARG A 170 -4.09 13.21 -3.65
CA ARG A 170 -3.44 14.51 -3.53
C ARG A 170 -2.09 14.39 -2.83
N HIS A 171 -1.03 14.90 -3.45
CA HIS A 171 0.30 14.91 -2.84
C HIS A 171 0.35 15.70 -1.54
N ASP A 172 -0.36 16.84 -1.45
CA ASP A 172 -0.41 17.67 -0.22
C ASP A 172 -1.17 17.00 0.94
N SER A 173 -2.13 16.11 0.64
CA SER A 173 -2.74 15.22 1.64
C SER A 173 -1.73 14.20 2.14
N VAL A 174 -0.93 13.62 1.26
CA VAL A 174 0.16 12.70 1.63
C VAL A 174 1.19 13.39 2.51
N ASP A 175 1.51 14.65 2.26
CA ASP A 175 2.41 15.44 3.12
C ASP A 175 1.87 15.58 4.55
N ARG A 176 0.57 15.83 4.69
CA ARG A 176 -0.08 15.88 6.01
C ARG A 176 -0.07 14.53 6.71
N ILE A 177 -0.32 13.44 5.97
CA ILE A 177 -0.22 12.07 6.48
C ILE A 177 1.21 11.81 6.98
N ALA A 178 2.21 12.12 6.17
CA ALA A 178 3.61 11.87 6.50
C ALA A 178 4.09 12.73 7.66
N ALA A 179 3.66 13.99 7.75
CA ALA A 179 3.98 14.87 8.86
C ALA A 179 3.45 14.31 10.18
N ALA A 180 2.18 13.89 10.23
CA ALA A 180 1.57 13.31 11.42
C ALA A 180 2.20 11.96 11.81
N ALA A 181 2.38 11.05 10.85
CA ALA A 181 3.06 9.77 11.07
C ALA A 181 4.52 9.95 11.50
N GLY A 182 5.19 10.98 10.98
CA GLY A 182 6.58 11.33 11.29
C GLY A 182 6.82 11.61 12.77
N GLU A 183 5.82 12.11 13.50
CA GLU A 183 5.92 12.28 14.95
C GLU A 183 6.14 10.94 15.67
N VAL A 184 5.50 9.88 15.19
CA VAL A 184 5.71 8.52 15.73
C VAL A 184 7.14 8.04 15.41
N TYR A 185 7.62 8.26 14.19
CA TYR A 185 9.00 7.91 13.81
C TYR A 185 10.05 8.65 14.64
N LYS A 186 9.80 9.92 15.02
CA LYS A 186 10.67 10.67 15.92
C LYS A 186 10.76 10.04 17.32
N LEU A 187 9.65 9.48 17.85
CA LEU A 187 9.65 8.78 19.14
C LEU A 187 10.57 7.55 19.14
N TYR A 188 10.74 6.91 17.98
CA TYR A 188 11.68 5.81 17.80
C TYR A 188 13.12 6.26 17.49
N GLY A 189 13.37 7.56 17.35
CA GLY A 189 14.67 8.10 16.93
C GLY A 189 15.02 7.86 15.47
N GLU A 190 14.03 7.51 14.64
CA GLU A 190 14.23 7.06 13.26
C GLU A 190 13.41 7.88 12.21
N PRO A 191 13.44 9.24 12.28
CA PRO A 191 12.60 10.06 11.41
C PRO A 191 12.94 9.90 9.93
N ALA A 192 14.19 9.54 9.59
CA ALA A 192 14.63 9.36 8.21
C ALA A 192 14.08 8.08 7.55
N ARG A 193 13.46 7.18 8.31
CA ARG A 193 12.89 5.93 7.78
C ARG A 193 11.51 6.11 7.13
N LEU A 194 10.86 7.25 7.32
CA LEU A 194 9.67 7.64 6.57
C LEU A 194 10.05 8.69 5.53
N ARG A 195 9.89 8.35 4.26
CA ARG A 195 10.25 9.22 3.13
C ARG A 195 9.07 9.41 2.20
N VAL A 196 8.93 10.62 1.67
CA VAL A 196 7.96 10.95 0.63
C VAL A 196 8.69 11.51 -0.58
N GLU A 197 8.30 11.09 -1.77
CA GLU A 197 8.83 11.57 -3.04
C GLU A 197 7.68 12.04 -3.95
N HIS A 198 7.89 13.18 -4.61
CA HIS A 198 6.91 13.81 -5.49
C HIS A 198 7.43 13.90 -6.93
N PRO A 199 7.36 12.81 -7.70
CA PRO A 199 7.73 12.89 -9.11
C PRO A 199 6.75 13.77 -9.89
N ASP A 200 7.31 14.50 -10.87
CA ASP A 200 6.55 15.33 -11.81
C ASP A 200 5.86 14.43 -12.86
N CYS A 201 4.78 13.80 -12.47
CA CYS A 201 3.97 12.94 -13.33
C CYS A 201 2.53 12.85 -12.81
N ASN A 202 1.66 12.22 -13.61
CA ASN A 202 0.31 11.84 -13.22
C ASN A 202 0.32 10.56 -12.34
N HIS A 203 -0.81 9.88 -12.22
CA HIS A 203 -0.99 8.62 -11.49
C HIS A 203 -0.13 7.50 -12.10
N ASP A 204 1.18 7.56 -11.85
CA ASP A 204 2.17 6.64 -12.43
C ASP A 204 3.28 6.28 -11.43
N PHE A 205 4.11 5.29 -11.81
CA PHE A 205 5.26 4.81 -11.05
C PHE A 205 6.51 4.83 -11.95
N PRO A 206 7.12 6.00 -12.17
CA PRO A 206 8.20 6.16 -13.13
C PRO A 206 9.49 5.43 -12.71
N ASP A 207 10.35 5.17 -13.69
CA ASP A 207 11.59 4.39 -13.53
C ASP A 207 12.44 4.87 -12.36
N ALA A 208 12.66 6.20 -12.25
CA ALA A 208 13.46 6.76 -11.16
C ALA A 208 12.91 6.41 -9.78
N MET A 209 11.59 6.36 -9.62
CA MET A 209 10.95 6.00 -8.36
C MET A 209 10.99 4.50 -8.09
N ARG A 210 10.90 3.67 -9.15
CA ARG A 210 11.10 2.23 -9.01
C ARG A 210 12.54 1.89 -8.61
N GLU A 211 13.52 2.52 -9.26
CA GLU A 211 14.95 2.38 -8.91
C GLU A 211 15.24 2.78 -7.46
N LEU A 212 14.65 3.89 -7.00
CA LEU A 212 14.75 4.33 -5.61
C LEU A 212 14.16 3.28 -4.64
N SER A 213 13.03 2.71 -5.02
CA SER A 213 12.35 1.66 -4.24
C SER A 213 13.21 0.39 -4.14
N TYR A 214 13.88 0.01 -5.23
CA TYR A 214 14.75 -1.17 -5.25
C TYR A 214 16.01 -0.97 -4.42
N LYS A 215 16.61 0.23 -4.45
CA LYS A 215 17.71 0.59 -3.55
C LYS A 215 17.31 0.49 -2.08
N LEU A 216 16.12 1.00 -1.72
CA LEU A 216 15.59 0.85 -0.37
C LEU A 216 15.50 -0.64 0.04
N PHE A 217 14.99 -1.49 -0.83
CA PHE A 217 14.91 -2.93 -0.55
C PHE A 217 16.28 -3.57 -0.43
N ASP A 218 17.23 -3.21 -1.31
CA ASP A 218 18.61 -3.72 -1.21
C ASP A 218 19.27 -3.35 0.12
N GLU A 219 19.06 -2.11 0.60
CA GLU A 219 19.58 -1.62 1.87
C GLU A 219 18.96 -2.32 3.09
N VAL A 220 17.72 -2.76 3.02
CA VAL A 220 16.98 -3.33 4.15
C VAL A 220 17.03 -4.85 4.14
N LEU A 221 16.87 -5.48 2.98
CA LEU A 221 16.58 -6.91 2.86
C LEU A 221 17.81 -7.76 2.47
N LYS A 222 18.86 -7.15 1.90
CA LYS A 222 20.09 -7.87 1.50
C LYS A 222 21.22 -7.81 2.54
N LYS A 223 20.89 -7.44 3.75
CA LYS A 223 21.85 -7.42 4.87
C LYS A 223 22.04 -8.80 5.49
#